data_08f639c7c9220f31a21f24cd52906f41
#
_entry.id   08f639c7c9220f31a21f24cd52906f41
#
_cell.length_a   1.000
_cell.length_b   1.000
_cell.length_c   1.000
_cell.angle_alpha   90.00
_cell.angle_beta   90.00
_cell.angle_gamma   90.00
#
_symmetry.space_group_name_H-M   'P 1'
#
loop_
_entity.id
_entity.type
_entity.pdbx_description
1 polymer ?
#
loop_
_entity_poly.entity_id
_entity_poly.type
_entity_poly.pdbx_seq_one_letter_code
_entity_poly.pdbx_strand_id
1 'polypeptide(L)'
;MLIQKRISFGYKRNVLNEITVYKEQAEVVKFIFELYAFEQSLSEISKALEMYNTPSPSNKAVWGRQAINNVLSNEKYIGSDDYPQIINSELWNAVQERKCNNNYSKKYISAK
;
A
#
# COMPACT_ATOMS: atom_id res chain seq x y z
N MET A 1 -6.80 -20.85 -23.38
CA MET A 1 -5.83 -20.65 -22.30
C MET A 1 -6.20 -19.47 -21.43
N LEU A 2 -6.17 -19.70 -20.15
CA LEU A 2 -6.56 -18.65 -19.22
C LEU A 2 -5.36 -17.82 -18.80
N ILE A 3 -5.47 -16.52 -18.95
CA ILE A 3 -4.47 -15.60 -18.48
C ILE A 3 -4.94 -15.12 -17.12
N GLN A 4 -4.20 -15.49 -16.07
CA GLN A 4 -4.54 -15.06 -14.74
C GLN A 4 -4.09 -13.63 -14.52
N LYS A 5 -4.99 -12.80 -14.01
CA LYS A 5 -4.63 -11.45 -13.66
C LYS A 5 -3.72 -11.46 -12.45
N ARG A 6 -2.81 -10.50 -12.44
CA ARG A 6 -1.91 -10.33 -11.31
C ARG A 6 -2.72 -9.95 -10.08
N ILE A 7 -2.44 -10.62 -8.97
CA ILE A 7 -3.12 -10.33 -7.71
C ILE A 7 -2.34 -9.24 -6.99
N SER A 8 -3.07 -8.29 -6.41
CA SER A 8 -2.46 -7.19 -5.67
C SER A 8 -1.71 -7.70 -4.44
N PHE A 9 -0.63 -7.04 -4.10
CA PHE A 9 0.12 -7.32 -2.88
C PHE A 9 -0.84 -7.25 -1.68
N GLY A 10 -0.76 -8.20 -0.79
CA GLY A 10 -1.66 -8.31 0.36
C GLY A 10 -2.70 -9.41 0.21
N TYR A 11 -2.78 -10.01 -0.96
CA TYR A 11 -3.78 -11.03 -1.28
C TYR A 11 -3.14 -12.25 -1.90
N LYS A 12 -3.87 -13.35 -1.85
CA LYS A 12 -3.47 -14.60 -2.51
C LYS A 12 -4.71 -15.35 -2.95
N ARG A 13 -4.54 -16.35 -3.80
CA ARG A 13 -5.63 -17.24 -4.17
C ARG A 13 -5.63 -18.47 -3.28
N ASN A 14 -6.82 -18.90 -2.85
CA ASN A 14 -6.95 -20.14 -2.08
C ASN A 14 -7.10 -21.33 -3.03
N VAL A 15 -7.34 -22.51 -2.46
CA VAL A 15 -7.48 -23.73 -3.26
C VAL A 15 -8.68 -23.69 -4.21
N LEU A 16 -9.68 -22.86 -3.90
CA LEU A 16 -10.84 -22.67 -4.76
C LEU A 16 -10.63 -21.57 -5.78
N ASN A 17 -9.42 -21.06 -5.90
CA ASN A 17 -9.04 -19.98 -6.81
C ASN A 17 -9.73 -18.65 -6.49
N GLU A 18 -10.16 -18.48 -5.24
CA GLU A 18 -10.75 -17.23 -4.77
C GLU A 18 -9.67 -16.35 -4.17
N ILE A 19 -9.85 -15.03 -4.32
CA ILE A 19 -8.90 -14.07 -3.76
C ILE A 19 -9.18 -13.89 -2.27
N THR A 20 -8.15 -14.14 -1.46
CA THR A 20 -8.26 -14.01 0.00
C THR A 20 -7.12 -13.15 0.52
N VAL A 21 -7.24 -12.70 1.75
CA VAL A 21 -6.20 -11.91 2.39
C VAL A 21 -5.00 -12.80 2.69
N TYR A 22 -3.82 -12.33 2.29
CA TYR A 22 -2.56 -12.99 2.64
C TYR A 22 -2.03 -12.26 3.88
N LYS A 23 -2.23 -12.87 5.03
CA LYS A 23 -2.02 -12.22 6.33
C LYS A 23 -0.67 -11.51 6.46
N GLU A 24 0.42 -12.18 6.10
CA GLU A 24 1.74 -11.58 6.23
C GLU A 24 1.89 -10.33 5.39
N GLN A 25 1.39 -10.37 4.16
CA GLN A 25 1.44 -9.20 3.30
C GLN A 25 0.44 -8.13 3.72
N ALA A 26 -0.73 -8.56 4.21
CA ALA A 26 -1.74 -7.61 4.68
C ALA A 26 -1.23 -6.78 5.85
N GLU A 27 -0.46 -7.41 6.74
CA GLU A 27 0.13 -6.69 7.85
C GLU A 27 1.15 -5.66 7.37
N VAL A 28 1.90 -5.98 6.31
CA VAL A 28 2.82 -5.02 5.70
C VAL A 28 2.04 -3.84 5.11
N VAL A 29 0.94 -4.11 4.44
CA VAL A 29 0.09 -3.05 3.87
C VAL A 29 -0.40 -2.13 4.98
N LYS A 30 -0.92 -2.69 6.07
CA LYS A 30 -1.39 -1.89 7.21
C LYS A 30 -0.27 -1.06 7.80
N PHE A 31 0.91 -1.65 7.95
CA PHE A 31 2.07 -0.96 8.49
C PHE A 31 2.45 0.26 7.65
N ILE A 32 2.47 0.08 6.34
CA ILE A 32 2.77 1.18 5.40
C ILE A 32 1.74 2.30 5.54
N PHE A 33 0.45 1.95 5.57
CA PHE A 33 -0.61 2.95 5.72
C PHE A 33 -0.51 3.68 7.06
N GLU A 34 -0.25 2.94 8.13
CA GLU A 34 -0.12 3.54 9.46
C GLU A 34 1.06 4.47 9.56
N LEU A 35 2.22 4.07 9.03
CA LEU A 35 3.39 4.93 9.06
C LEU A 35 3.14 6.23 8.29
N TYR A 36 2.50 6.12 7.13
CA TYR A 36 2.21 7.31 6.35
C TYR A 36 1.20 8.22 7.06
N ALA A 37 0.20 7.63 7.71
CA ALA A 37 -0.77 8.40 8.48
C ALA A 37 -0.11 9.12 9.66
N PHE A 38 0.97 8.53 10.19
CA PHE A 38 1.77 9.16 11.25
C PHE A 38 2.87 10.06 10.72
N GLU A 39 2.70 10.55 9.49
CA GLU A 39 3.55 11.55 8.86
C GLU A 39 4.97 11.11 8.54
N GLN A 40 5.20 9.81 8.44
CA GLN A 40 6.48 9.32 7.96
C GLN A 40 6.59 9.57 6.46
N SER A 41 7.79 9.93 5.99
CA SER A 41 8.03 10.11 4.57
C SER A 41 8.16 8.76 3.86
N LEU A 42 8.08 8.78 2.53
CA LEU A 42 8.27 7.56 1.75
C LEU A 42 9.66 6.96 2.01
N SER A 43 10.67 7.81 2.15
CA SER A 43 12.02 7.34 2.46
C SER A 43 12.09 6.69 3.83
N GLU A 44 11.42 7.26 4.82
CA GLU A 44 11.39 6.70 6.17
C GLU A 44 10.67 5.36 6.19
N ILE A 45 9.57 5.26 5.45
CA ILE A 45 8.83 4.00 5.33
C ILE A 45 9.71 2.93 4.66
N SER A 46 10.42 3.31 3.59
CA SER A 46 11.34 2.41 2.92
C SER A 46 12.39 1.86 3.88
N LYS A 47 12.97 2.75 4.69
CA LYS A 47 13.97 2.34 5.67
C LYS A 47 13.40 1.42 6.74
N ALA A 48 12.18 1.69 7.19
CA ALA A 48 11.53 0.85 8.19
C ALA A 48 11.29 -0.56 7.64
N LEU A 49 10.84 -0.66 6.39
CA LEU A 49 10.61 -1.96 5.76
C LEU A 49 11.92 -2.73 5.58
N GLU A 50 12.97 -2.02 5.22
CA GLU A 50 14.28 -2.64 5.07
C GLU A 50 14.81 -3.14 6.41
N MET A 51 14.62 -2.35 7.47
CA MET A 51 15.04 -2.72 8.82
C MET A 51 14.40 -4.03 9.28
N TYR A 52 13.15 -4.26 8.91
CA TYR A 52 12.43 -5.48 9.27
C TYR A 52 12.58 -6.59 8.24
N ASN A 53 13.49 -6.41 7.27
CA ASN A 53 13.73 -7.40 6.22
C ASN A 53 12.46 -7.80 5.47
N THR A 54 11.62 -6.84 5.17
CA THR A 54 10.34 -7.07 4.51
C THR A 54 10.53 -7.06 2.99
N PRO A 55 10.27 -8.17 2.29
CA PRO A 55 10.41 -8.18 0.83
C PRO A 55 9.37 -7.28 0.16
N SER A 56 9.79 -6.61 -0.92
CA SER A 56 8.89 -5.78 -1.72
C SER A 56 7.95 -6.67 -2.55
N PRO A 57 6.92 -6.08 -3.19
CA PRO A 57 6.05 -6.86 -4.08
C PRO A 57 6.82 -7.58 -5.19
N SER A 58 7.97 -7.05 -5.59
CA SER A 58 8.85 -7.70 -6.57
C SER A 58 9.85 -8.63 -5.91
N ASN A 59 9.69 -8.91 -4.64
CA ASN A 59 10.56 -9.78 -3.86
C ASN A 59 12.00 -9.27 -3.77
N LYS A 60 12.16 -7.96 -3.72
CA LYS A 60 13.46 -7.32 -3.56
C LYS A 60 13.67 -6.90 -2.12
N ALA A 61 14.94 -6.77 -1.71
CA ALA A 61 15.27 -6.37 -0.35
C ALA A 61 14.89 -4.94 -0.04
N VAL A 62 14.82 -4.07 -1.05
CA VAL A 62 14.55 -2.67 -0.86
C VAL A 62 13.21 -2.29 -1.50
N TRP A 63 12.40 -1.54 -0.75
CA TRP A 63 11.17 -0.97 -1.26
C TRP A 63 11.49 0.39 -1.90
N GLY A 64 11.19 0.54 -3.19
CA GLY A 64 11.28 1.83 -3.83
C GLY A 64 10.12 2.73 -3.43
N ARG A 65 10.30 4.03 -3.57
CA ARG A 65 9.23 4.98 -3.27
C ARG A 65 7.99 4.73 -4.11
N GLN A 66 8.18 4.37 -5.37
CA GLN A 66 7.07 4.09 -6.27
C GLN A 66 6.26 2.89 -5.78
N ALA A 67 6.94 1.85 -5.30
CA ALA A 67 6.26 0.67 -4.78
C ALA A 67 5.41 1.02 -3.56
N ILE A 68 5.95 1.84 -2.67
CA ILE A 68 5.21 2.30 -1.49
C ILE A 68 4.02 3.15 -1.91
N ASN A 69 4.22 4.07 -2.83
CA ASN A 69 3.15 4.93 -3.31
C ASN A 69 2.04 4.12 -3.99
N ASN A 70 2.41 3.08 -4.72
CA ASN A 70 1.44 2.19 -5.35
C ASN A 70 0.57 1.50 -4.31
N VAL A 71 1.17 1.05 -3.20
CA VAL A 71 0.41 0.46 -2.09
C VAL A 71 -0.56 1.49 -1.51
N LEU A 72 -0.08 2.70 -1.24
CA LEU A 72 -0.91 3.76 -0.64
C LEU A 72 -2.05 4.21 -1.55
N SER A 73 -1.97 3.94 -2.83
CA SER A 73 -2.97 4.39 -3.81
C SER A 73 -3.90 3.28 -4.28
N ASN A 74 -3.71 2.06 -3.80
CA ASN A 74 -4.47 0.91 -4.29
C ASN A 74 -5.83 0.80 -3.61
N GLU A 75 -6.88 1.19 -4.32
CA GLU A 75 -8.24 1.19 -3.78
C GLU A 75 -8.77 -0.20 -3.43
N LYS A 76 -8.14 -1.24 -3.91
CA LYS A 76 -8.57 -2.61 -3.59
C LYS A 76 -8.48 -2.89 -2.10
N TYR A 77 -7.60 -2.19 -1.39
CA TYR A 77 -7.42 -2.40 0.05
C TYR A 77 -8.61 -1.96 0.90
N ILE A 78 -9.47 -1.08 0.40
CA ILE A 78 -10.69 -0.72 1.13
C ILE A 78 -11.85 -1.67 0.86
N GLY A 79 -11.60 -2.68 0.04
CA GLY A 79 -12.59 -3.70 -0.27
C GLY A 79 -13.30 -3.45 -1.58
N SER A 80 -13.52 -4.51 -2.32
CA SER A 80 -14.28 -4.48 -3.57
C SER A 80 -14.92 -5.86 -3.75
N ASP A 81 -15.64 -6.05 -4.84
CA ASP A 81 -16.31 -7.31 -5.11
C ASP A 81 -15.36 -8.50 -5.09
N ASP A 82 -14.16 -8.32 -5.61
CA ASP A 82 -13.18 -9.39 -5.72
C ASP A 82 -12.15 -9.40 -4.60
N TYR A 83 -11.97 -8.28 -3.90
CA TYR A 83 -10.89 -8.13 -2.93
C TYR A 83 -11.44 -7.83 -1.54
N PRO A 84 -11.17 -8.70 -0.55
CA PRO A 84 -11.57 -8.41 0.83
C PRO A 84 -10.88 -7.15 1.35
N GLN A 85 -11.53 -6.48 2.28
CA GLN A 85 -11.00 -5.26 2.86
C GLN A 85 -9.80 -5.54 3.77
N ILE A 86 -8.74 -4.77 3.62
CA ILE A 86 -7.56 -4.82 4.50
C ILE A 86 -7.46 -3.52 5.31
N ILE A 87 -7.75 -2.39 4.69
CA ILE A 87 -7.61 -1.06 5.30
C ILE A 87 -8.99 -0.50 5.56
N ASN A 88 -9.22 0.00 6.78
CA ASN A 88 -10.52 0.62 7.08
C ASN A 88 -10.61 2.01 6.46
N SER A 89 -11.84 2.52 6.36
CA SER A 89 -12.11 3.80 5.70
C SER A 89 -11.41 4.96 6.36
N GLU A 90 -11.32 4.96 7.68
CA GLU A 90 -10.69 6.05 8.41
C GLU A 90 -9.21 6.17 8.07
N LEU A 91 -8.51 5.04 8.08
CA LEU A 91 -7.08 5.02 7.75
C LEU A 91 -6.87 5.37 6.29
N TRP A 92 -7.68 4.82 5.40
CA TRP A 92 -7.61 5.15 3.98
C TRP A 92 -7.77 6.65 3.76
N ASN A 93 -8.81 7.24 4.36
CA ASN A 93 -9.09 8.65 4.18
C ASN A 93 -7.97 9.53 4.73
N ALA A 94 -7.42 9.16 5.88
CA ALA A 94 -6.30 9.91 6.47
C ALA A 94 -5.09 9.92 5.54
N VAL A 95 -4.79 8.78 4.93
CA VAL A 95 -3.66 8.66 4.01
C VAL A 95 -3.91 9.45 2.75
N GLN A 96 -5.10 9.34 2.14
CA GLN A 96 -5.39 10.06 0.91
C GLN A 96 -5.43 11.57 1.14
N GLU A 97 -5.95 12.00 2.28
CA GLU A 97 -5.95 13.39 2.64
C GLU A 97 -4.53 13.94 2.78
N ARG A 98 -3.66 13.20 3.44
CA ARG A 98 -2.26 13.61 3.56
C ARG A 98 -1.58 13.71 2.20
N LYS A 99 -1.82 12.73 1.33
CA LYS A 99 -1.27 12.76 -0.03
C LYS A 99 -1.75 13.99 -0.79
N CYS A 100 -3.03 14.29 -0.69
CA CYS A 100 -3.63 15.44 -1.34
C CYS A 100 -3.04 16.74 -0.80
N ASN A 101 -2.93 16.85 0.51
CA ASN A 101 -2.37 18.05 1.15
C ASN A 101 -0.91 18.24 0.79
N ASN A 102 -0.13 17.18 0.77
CA ASN A 102 1.27 17.27 0.39
C ASN A 102 1.41 17.75 -1.06
N ASN A 103 0.62 17.20 -1.96
CA ASN A 103 0.65 17.60 -3.35
C ASN A 103 0.20 19.04 -3.52
N TYR A 104 -0.86 19.42 -2.82
CA TYR A 104 -1.40 20.78 -2.87
C TYR A 104 -0.36 21.79 -2.35
N SER A 105 0.22 21.50 -1.19
CA SER A 105 1.23 22.38 -0.59
C SER A 105 2.43 22.55 -1.50
N LYS A 106 2.90 21.46 -2.06
CA LYS A 106 4.03 21.48 -2.96
C LYS A 106 3.74 22.29 -4.21
N LYS A 107 2.55 22.10 -4.78
CA LYS A 107 2.12 22.83 -5.96
C LYS A 107 1.96 24.30 -5.67
N TYR A 108 1.38 24.61 -4.53
CA TYR A 108 1.14 25.99 -4.11
C TYR A 108 2.45 26.74 -3.89
N ILE A 109 3.41 26.10 -3.24
CA ILE A 109 4.72 26.67 -3.02
C ILE A 109 5.43 26.91 -4.35
N SER A 110 5.29 25.99 -5.28
CA SER A 110 5.88 26.14 -6.61
C SER A 110 5.32 27.34 -7.38
N ALA A 111 4.06 27.68 -7.11
CA ALA A 111 3.40 28.79 -7.78
C ALA A 111 3.88 30.15 -7.29
N LYS A 112 4.58 30.16 -6.20
CA LYS A 112 5.16 31.40 -5.68
C LYS A 112 6.55 31.60 -6.23
#